data_77b8ef0d55a5527ddaee8ce1def02397
#
_entry.id   77b8ef0d55a5527ddaee8ce1def02397
#
_cell.length_a   1.000
_cell.length_b   1.000
_cell.length_c   1.000
_cell.angle_alpha   90.00
_cell.angle_beta   90.00
_cell.angle_gamma   90.00
#
_symmetry.space_group_name_H-M   'P 1'
#
loop_
_entity.id
_entity.type
_entity.pdbx_description
1 polymer ?
#
loop_
_entity_poly.entity_id
_entity_poly.type
_entity_poly.pdbx_seq_one_letter_code
_entity_poly.pdbx_strand_id
1 'polypeptide(L)'
;MNTIKSMVLVAVGLMAVVARAQTPDEVVNGYLNQTGGKDKLSALKSLRMEGKIKMQSVEIPVTIFQEKGGKLKIATIVNGVEFVQTAYDGKTAWATNAVTKLPEILSEEDTYNIQQEADADFPNPFLDYKSKGYVVETQGREKVGNVDCIKLKLTKKGLKRNKKVEENSMVYYFDAQDFSLLMSRGLINNGPVRGIPQEIMYNNFQKVDGMTFPFEMRYRISGQEGQTIIIEKIAINPVLDNKVFVFPEGK
;
A
#
# COMPACT_ATOMS: atom_id res chain seq x y z
N MET A 1 66.97 -17.08 46.05
CA MET A 1 66.27 -15.79 45.88
C MET A 1 65.40 -15.88 44.66
N ASN A 2 64.17 -16.35 44.87
CA ASN A 2 63.23 -16.69 43.80
C ASN A 2 62.21 -15.56 43.65
N THR A 3 62.22 -14.90 42.50
CA THR A 3 61.22 -13.91 42.11
C THR A 3 60.11 -14.57 41.35
N ILE A 4 58.97 -14.69 41.99
CA ILE A 4 57.73 -15.18 41.37
C ILE A 4 57.14 -14.03 40.54
N LYS A 5 57.08 -14.20 39.21
CA LYS A 5 56.37 -13.29 38.31
C LYS A 5 54.89 -13.67 38.29
N SER A 6 54.04 -12.84 38.89
CA SER A 6 52.59 -12.95 38.82
C SER A 6 52.13 -12.49 37.44
N MET A 7 51.58 -13.42 36.64
CA MET A 7 50.99 -13.16 35.34
C MET A 7 49.47 -12.93 35.56
N VAL A 8 49.05 -11.68 35.52
CA VAL A 8 47.63 -11.29 35.58
C VAL A 8 47.03 -11.49 34.20
N LEU A 9 46.20 -12.52 34.10
CA LEU A 9 45.43 -12.82 32.88
C LEU A 9 44.16 -11.95 32.88
N VAL A 10 44.13 -10.86 32.11
CA VAL A 10 42.95 -10.04 31.91
C VAL A 10 42.08 -10.75 30.85
N ALA A 11 41.05 -11.43 31.30
CA ALA A 11 40.01 -11.98 30.44
C ALA A 11 39.08 -10.82 30.00
N VAL A 12 39.32 -10.27 28.82
CA VAL A 12 38.37 -9.35 28.14
C VAL A 12 37.24 -10.19 27.58
N GLY A 13 36.14 -10.24 28.32
CA GLY A 13 34.89 -10.85 27.85
C GLY A 13 34.32 -9.99 26.74
N LEU A 14 34.48 -10.44 25.49
CA LEU A 14 33.68 -9.91 24.36
C LEU A 14 32.20 -10.28 24.60
N MET A 15 31.43 -9.35 25.15
CA MET A 15 29.97 -9.45 25.04
C MET A 15 29.61 -9.22 23.59
N ALA A 16 29.43 -10.30 22.82
CA ALA A 16 28.81 -10.25 21.54
C ALA A 16 27.35 -9.81 21.73
N VAL A 17 27.08 -8.53 21.51
CA VAL A 17 25.70 -8.05 21.36
C VAL A 17 25.14 -8.73 20.12
N VAL A 18 24.41 -9.83 20.33
CA VAL A 18 23.65 -10.48 19.27
C VAL A 18 22.56 -9.49 18.89
N ALA A 19 22.82 -8.67 17.87
CA ALA A 19 21.80 -7.84 17.25
C ALA A 19 20.70 -8.78 16.74
N ARG A 20 19.63 -8.94 17.50
CA ARG A 20 18.49 -9.77 17.11
C ARG A 20 17.82 -9.08 15.92
N ALA A 21 17.98 -9.65 14.74
CA ALA A 21 17.27 -9.17 13.57
C ALA A 21 15.76 -9.27 13.83
N GLN A 22 15.06 -8.17 13.64
CA GLN A 22 13.61 -8.13 13.80
C GLN A 22 12.96 -9.11 12.80
N THR A 23 12.05 -9.93 13.30
CA THR A 23 11.30 -10.87 12.45
C THR A 23 10.25 -10.14 11.61
N PRO A 24 9.85 -10.68 10.46
CA PRO A 24 8.74 -10.11 9.67
C PRO A 24 7.47 -9.89 10.50
N ASP A 25 7.13 -10.83 11.38
CA ASP A 25 5.94 -10.73 12.23
C ASP A 25 6.03 -9.57 13.24
N GLU A 26 7.20 -9.34 13.85
CA GLU A 26 7.41 -8.21 14.76
C GLU A 26 7.18 -6.87 14.03
N VAL A 27 7.76 -6.71 12.84
CA VAL A 27 7.60 -5.50 12.05
C VAL A 27 6.15 -5.30 11.61
N VAL A 28 5.51 -6.34 11.09
CA VAL A 28 4.10 -6.29 10.67
C VAL A 28 3.18 -5.96 11.85
N ASN A 29 3.37 -6.62 13.00
CA ASN A 29 2.55 -6.33 14.18
C ASN A 29 2.79 -4.90 14.71
N GLY A 30 4.03 -4.42 14.72
CA GLY A 30 4.36 -3.04 15.07
C GLY A 30 3.65 -2.05 14.15
N TYR A 31 3.74 -2.25 12.83
CA TYR A 31 3.06 -1.43 11.84
C TYR A 31 1.53 -1.44 12.01
N LEU A 32 0.91 -2.61 12.17
CA LEU A 32 -0.53 -2.70 12.39
C LEU A 32 -0.98 -1.99 13.66
N ASN A 33 -0.17 -2.03 14.73
CA ASN A 33 -0.44 -1.28 15.95
C ASN A 33 -0.37 0.23 15.72
N GLN A 34 0.62 0.71 14.96
CA GLN A 34 0.74 2.13 14.58
C GLN A 34 -0.46 2.61 13.74
N THR A 35 -1.01 1.75 12.91
CA THR A 35 -2.18 2.07 12.08
C THR A 35 -3.52 2.01 12.82
N GLY A 36 -3.54 1.63 14.11
CA GLY A 36 -4.73 1.63 14.94
C GLY A 36 -5.08 0.28 15.57
N GLY A 37 -4.31 -0.76 15.23
CA GLY A 37 -4.46 -2.12 15.76
C GLY A 37 -5.38 -3.01 14.93
N LYS A 38 -5.17 -4.32 15.06
CA LYS A 38 -5.89 -5.34 14.26
C LYS A 38 -7.41 -5.27 14.42
N ASP A 39 -7.88 -5.00 15.64
CA ASP A 39 -9.33 -4.99 15.92
C ASP A 39 -10.05 -3.88 15.16
N LYS A 40 -9.49 -2.66 15.17
CA LYS A 40 -10.07 -1.53 14.44
C LYS A 40 -9.99 -1.73 12.93
N LEU A 41 -8.85 -2.23 12.43
CA LEU A 41 -8.69 -2.54 11.01
C LEU A 41 -9.69 -3.61 10.57
N SER A 42 -9.88 -4.69 11.34
CA SER A 42 -10.84 -5.75 11.03
C SER A 42 -12.29 -5.29 11.07
N ALA A 43 -12.60 -4.28 11.88
CA ALA A 43 -13.93 -3.67 12.00
C ALA A 43 -14.27 -2.70 10.87
N LEU A 44 -13.29 -2.33 10.03
CA LEU A 44 -13.54 -1.50 8.85
C LEU A 44 -14.43 -2.24 7.85
N LYS A 45 -15.50 -1.56 7.42
CA LYS A 45 -16.44 -2.04 6.41
C LYS A 45 -16.30 -1.25 5.12
N SER A 46 -16.07 0.05 5.22
CA SER A 46 -15.95 0.94 4.09
C SER A 46 -15.09 2.16 4.41
N LEU A 47 -14.52 2.76 3.37
CA LEU A 47 -13.81 4.04 3.42
C LEU A 47 -14.27 4.92 2.26
N ARG A 48 -14.41 6.21 2.52
CA ARG A 48 -14.50 7.25 1.50
C ARG A 48 -13.41 8.26 1.78
N MET A 49 -12.52 8.46 0.81
CA MET A 49 -11.46 9.45 0.88
C MET A 49 -11.68 10.49 -0.21
N GLU A 50 -11.61 11.75 0.17
CA GLU A 50 -11.71 12.91 -0.73
C GLU A 50 -10.40 13.67 -0.68
N GLY A 51 -9.98 14.18 -1.83
CA GLY A 51 -8.72 14.90 -1.93
C GLY A 51 -8.45 15.35 -3.35
N LYS A 52 -7.17 15.47 -3.69
CA LYS A 52 -6.73 15.88 -5.01
C LYS A 52 -5.47 15.15 -5.47
N ILE A 53 -5.37 14.95 -6.76
CA ILE A 53 -4.16 14.52 -7.45
C ILE A 53 -3.45 15.77 -7.95
N LYS A 54 -2.22 15.98 -7.52
CA LYS A 54 -1.35 17.06 -7.96
C LYS A 54 -0.31 16.51 -8.93
N MET A 55 -0.25 17.10 -10.13
CA MET A 55 0.75 16.82 -11.16
C MET A 55 1.30 18.16 -11.65
N GLN A 56 2.57 18.45 -11.36
CA GLN A 56 3.17 19.76 -11.65
C GLN A 56 2.32 20.93 -11.07
N SER A 57 1.72 21.73 -11.92
CA SER A 57 0.85 22.88 -11.55
C SER A 57 -0.65 22.55 -11.61
N VAL A 58 -1.04 21.32 -11.97
CA VAL A 58 -2.44 20.91 -12.12
C VAL A 58 -2.89 20.16 -10.87
N GLU A 59 -4.04 20.53 -10.32
CA GLU A 59 -4.71 19.83 -9.24
C GLU A 59 -6.08 19.33 -9.73
N ILE A 60 -6.32 18.04 -9.56
CA ILE A 60 -7.55 17.37 -10.02
C ILE A 60 -8.22 16.74 -8.80
N PRO A 61 -9.47 17.11 -8.48
CA PRO A 61 -10.21 16.48 -7.39
C PRO A 61 -10.31 14.97 -7.59
N VAL A 62 -10.11 14.21 -6.51
CA VAL A 62 -10.22 12.75 -6.51
C VAL A 62 -11.11 12.29 -5.36
N THR A 63 -11.93 11.28 -5.61
CA THR A 63 -12.67 10.55 -4.60
C THR A 63 -12.36 9.06 -4.74
N ILE A 64 -12.03 8.43 -3.61
CA ILE A 64 -11.74 7.01 -3.52
C ILE A 64 -12.78 6.37 -2.59
N PHE A 65 -13.47 5.36 -3.08
CA PHE A 65 -14.40 4.53 -2.32
C PHE A 65 -13.83 3.13 -2.23
N GLN A 66 -13.83 2.57 -1.04
CA GLN A 66 -13.45 1.18 -0.80
C GLN A 66 -14.44 0.53 0.14
N GLU A 67 -14.78 -0.73 -0.10
CA GLU A 67 -15.67 -1.52 0.73
C GLU A 67 -15.12 -2.95 0.90
N LYS A 68 -15.35 -3.52 2.06
CA LYS A 68 -14.98 -4.90 2.39
C LYS A 68 -15.53 -5.86 1.32
N GLY A 69 -14.72 -6.84 0.92
CA GLY A 69 -15.02 -7.71 -0.23
C GLY A 69 -14.46 -7.17 -1.54
N GLY A 70 -13.59 -6.15 -1.47
CA GLY A 70 -12.79 -5.67 -2.59
C GLY A 70 -13.49 -4.65 -3.50
N LYS A 71 -14.71 -4.18 -3.18
CA LYS A 71 -15.31 -3.13 -4.00
C LYS A 71 -14.48 -1.85 -3.92
N LEU A 72 -14.25 -1.25 -5.07
CA LEU A 72 -13.38 -0.08 -5.24
C LEU A 72 -13.96 0.85 -6.29
N LYS A 73 -13.86 2.17 -6.07
CA LYS A 73 -13.99 3.18 -7.13
C LYS A 73 -12.99 4.29 -6.89
N ILE A 74 -12.23 4.65 -7.90
CA ILE A 74 -11.36 5.81 -7.95
C ILE A 74 -11.87 6.71 -9.06
N ALA A 75 -12.33 7.90 -8.71
CA ALA A 75 -12.87 8.86 -9.66
C ALA A 75 -12.25 10.24 -9.48
N THR A 76 -12.04 10.94 -10.58
CA THR A 76 -11.56 12.32 -10.63
C THR A 76 -12.60 13.19 -11.32
N ILE A 77 -12.56 14.51 -11.04
CA ILE A 77 -13.40 15.49 -11.73
C ILE A 77 -12.53 16.30 -12.67
N VAL A 78 -12.76 16.16 -13.98
CA VAL A 78 -12.03 16.91 -15.00
C VAL A 78 -13.03 17.78 -15.78
N ASN A 79 -12.85 19.10 -15.74
CA ASN A 79 -13.78 20.07 -16.37
C ASN A 79 -15.25 19.87 -15.96
N GLY A 80 -15.49 19.52 -14.67
CA GLY A 80 -16.84 19.31 -14.14
C GLY A 80 -17.45 17.93 -14.49
N VAL A 81 -16.73 17.07 -15.21
CA VAL A 81 -17.18 15.73 -15.60
C VAL A 81 -16.43 14.67 -14.78
N GLU A 82 -17.18 13.69 -14.25
CA GLU A 82 -16.58 12.55 -13.57
C GLU A 82 -15.84 11.65 -14.56
N PHE A 83 -14.58 11.38 -14.25
CA PHE A 83 -13.73 10.43 -14.95
C PHE A 83 -13.35 9.31 -13.98
N VAL A 84 -13.89 8.12 -14.19
CA VAL A 84 -13.61 6.95 -13.35
C VAL A 84 -12.34 6.29 -13.85
N GLN A 85 -11.30 6.32 -13.02
CA GLN A 85 -10.02 5.67 -13.32
C GLN A 85 -10.14 4.15 -13.21
N THR A 86 -10.87 3.67 -12.21
CA THR A 86 -11.16 2.27 -11.96
C THR A 86 -12.38 2.16 -11.06
N ALA A 87 -13.30 1.26 -11.38
CA ALA A 87 -14.35 0.82 -10.48
C ALA A 87 -14.49 -0.71 -10.56
N TYR A 88 -14.84 -1.32 -9.42
CA TYR A 88 -15.08 -2.75 -9.28
C TYR A 88 -16.22 -2.97 -8.27
N ASP A 89 -17.27 -3.64 -8.68
CA ASP A 89 -18.49 -3.86 -7.89
C ASP A 89 -18.49 -5.18 -7.10
N GLY A 90 -17.38 -5.91 -7.13
CA GLY A 90 -17.24 -7.27 -6.59
C GLY A 90 -17.34 -8.36 -7.67
N LYS A 91 -17.72 -8.02 -8.90
CA LYS A 91 -17.86 -8.95 -10.02
C LYS A 91 -17.27 -8.41 -11.32
N THR A 92 -17.55 -7.16 -11.64
CA THR A 92 -17.18 -6.52 -12.91
C THR A 92 -16.34 -5.28 -12.64
N ALA A 93 -15.22 -5.16 -13.33
CA ALA A 93 -14.42 -3.95 -13.32
C ALA A 93 -14.68 -3.10 -14.56
N TRP A 94 -14.65 -1.78 -14.39
CA TRP A 94 -14.85 -0.83 -15.46
C TRP A 94 -14.07 0.47 -15.25
N ALA A 95 -13.88 1.23 -16.29
CA ALA A 95 -13.22 2.52 -16.25
C ALA A 95 -13.80 3.45 -17.32
N THR A 96 -13.54 4.75 -17.21
CA THR A 96 -13.83 5.70 -18.29
C THR A 96 -12.72 5.62 -19.33
N ASN A 97 -13.05 5.32 -20.58
CA ASN A 97 -12.08 5.32 -21.67
C ASN A 97 -11.52 6.73 -21.89
N ALA A 98 -10.18 6.84 -21.94
CA ALA A 98 -9.51 8.13 -22.05
C ALA A 98 -9.76 8.84 -23.40
N VAL A 99 -10.12 8.12 -24.45
CA VAL A 99 -10.36 8.66 -25.81
C VAL A 99 -11.83 9.00 -25.99
N THR A 100 -12.71 7.99 -25.82
CA THR A 100 -14.16 8.14 -26.05
C THR A 100 -14.87 8.90 -24.94
N LYS A 101 -14.27 8.96 -23.73
CA LYS A 101 -14.85 9.49 -22.48
C LYS A 101 -16.10 8.72 -22.01
N LEU A 102 -16.35 7.55 -22.58
CA LEU A 102 -17.44 6.68 -22.18
C LEU A 102 -16.98 5.62 -21.19
N PRO A 103 -17.87 5.13 -20.30
CA PRO A 103 -17.57 4.00 -19.46
C PRO A 103 -17.39 2.74 -20.29
N GLU A 104 -16.38 1.93 -19.97
CA GLU A 104 -16.08 0.65 -20.63
C GLU A 104 -15.81 -0.43 -19.59
N ILE A 105 -16.39 -1.61 -19.80
CA ILE A 105 -16.08 -2.80 -19.01
C ILE A 105 -14.67 -3.25 -19.38
N LEU A 106 -13.86 -3.51 -18.35
CA LEU A 106 -12.49 -3.98 -18.52
C LEU A 106 -12.45 -5.47 -18.88
N SER A 107 -11.31 -5.92 -19.41
CA SER A 107 -11.11 -7.32 -19.75
C SER A 107 -11.27 -8.25 -18.53
N GLU A 108 -11.53 -9.53 -18.76
CA GLU A 108 -11.56 -10.55 -17.68
C GLU A 108 -10.21 -10.62 -16.93
N GLU A 109 -9.09 -10.42 -17.64
CA GLU A 109 -7.75 -10.41 -17.06
C GLU A 109 -7.56 -9.20 -16.15
N ASP A 110 -7.96 -8.00 -16.61
CA ASP A 110 -7.87 -6.79 -15.79
C ASP A 110 -8.83 -6.84 -14.61
N THR A 111 -10.05 -7.34 -14.81
CA THR A 111 -11.03 -7.55 -13.74
C THR A 111 -10.48 -8.48 -12.67
N TYR A 112 -9.88 -9.62 -13.06
CA TYR A 112 -9.23 -10.54 -12.13
C TYR A 112 -8.11 -9.84 -11.34
N ASN A 113 -7.26 -9.07 -12.00
CA ASN A 113 -6.14 -8.40 -11.36
C ASN A 113 -6.61 -7.33 -10.37
N ILE A 114 -7.59 -6.52 -10.75
CA ILE A 114 -8.21 -5.52 -9.87
C ILE A 114 -8.84 -6.19 -8.65
N GLN A 115 -9.54 -7.30 -8.83
CA GLN A 115 -10.11 -8.08 -7.72
C GLN A 115 -9.02 -8.52 -6.74
N GLN A 116 -7.91 -9.11 -7.24
CA GLN A 116 -6.83 -9.59 -6.37
C GLN A 116 -6.19 -8.45 -5.56
N GLU A 117 -6.05 -7.27 -6.15
CA GLU A 117 -5.45 -6.12 -5.47
C GLU A 117 -6.43 -5.46 -4.51
N ALA A 118 -7.64 -5.19 -4.93
CA ALA A 118 -8.64 -4.50 -4.12
C ALA A 118 -9.02 -5.30 -2.85
N ASP A 119 -9.18 -6.62 -2.95
CA ASP A 119 -9.45 -7.50 -1.80
C ASP A 119 -8.23 -7.61 -0.88
N ALA A 120 -7.02 -7.67 -1.46
CA ALA A 120 -5.79 -7.76 -0.70
C ALA A 120 -5.49 -6.48 0.10
N ASP A 121 -5.72 -5.34 -0.50
CA ASP A 121 -5.27 -4.06 0.02
C ASP A 121 -6.27 -3.40 0.99
N PHE A 122 -7.52 -3.87 1.04
CA PHE A 122 -8.50 -3.38 2.00
C PHE A 122 -8.67 -4.31 3.21
N PRO A 123 -8.65 -3.78 4.44
CA PRO A 123 -8.28 -2.41 4.81
C PRO A 123 -6.77 -2.20 4.87
N ASN A 124 -5.99 -3.27 4.84
CA ASN A 124 -4.53 -3.27 4.92
C ASN A 124 -3.98 -4.61 4.40
N PRO A 125 -2.98 -4.61 3.50
CA PRO A 125 -2.46 -5.83 2.90
C PRO A 125 -1.79 -6.77 3.90
N PHE A 126 -1.28 -6.25 5.03
CA PHE A 126 -0.64 -7.05 6.08
C PHE A 126 -1.62 -7.64 7.09
N LEU A 127 -2.87 -7.13 7.12
CA LEU A 127 -3.88 -7.68 8.03
C LEU A 127 -4.17 -9.14 7.63
N ASP A 128 -3.95 -10.06 8.58
CA ASP A 128 -4.17 -11.49 8.41
C ASP A 128 -3.49 -12.10 7.16
N TYR A 129 -2.32 -11.57 6.79
CA TYR A 129 -1.61 -11.94 5.57
C TYR A 129 -1.34 -13.45 5.45
N LYS A 130 -1.04 -14.13 6.57
CA LYS A 130 -0.81 -15.59 6.58
C LYS A 130 -2.07 -16.38 6.21
N SER A 131 -3.23 -16.00 6.76
CA SER A 131 -4.50 -16.67 6.45
C SER A 131 -4.96 -16.42 5.02
N LYS A 132 -4.54 -15.29 4.41
CA LYS A 132 -4.74 -14.99 2.98
C LYS A 132 -3.79 -15.79 2.07
N GLY A 133 -2.84 -16.55 2.65
CA GLY A 133 -1.82 -17.29 1.91
C GLY A 133 -0.72 -16.39 1.34
N TYR A 134 -0.52 -15.19 1.90
CA TYR A 134 0.56 -14.29 1.49
C TYR A 134 1.84 -14.59 2.25
N VAL A 135 2.97 -14.26 1.64
CA VAL A 135 4.30 -14.46 2.21
C VAL A 135 4.96 -13.11 2.48
N VAL A 136 5.52 -12.94 3.68
CA VAL A 136 6.30 -11.77 4.07
C VAL A 136 7.72 -12.19 4.40
N GLU A 137 8.69 -11.60 3.72
CA GLU A 137 10.10 -11.93 3.84
C GLU A 137 10.94 -10.67 4.14
N THR A 138 11.91 -10.80 5.04
CA THR A 138 12.86 -9.70 5.30
C THR A 138 13.82 -9.55 4.13
N GLN A 139 13.97 -8.32 3.63
CA GLN A 139 14.90 -7.93 2.56
C GLN A 139 16.08 -7.08 3.09
N GLY A 140 16.38 -7.20 4.38
CA GLY A 140 17.43 -6.43 5.04
C GLY A 140 17.01 -5.00 5.36
N ARG A 141 17.98 -4.10 5.41
CA ARG A 141 17.78 -2.68 5.76
C ARG A 141 18.24 -1.76 4.63
N GLU A 142 17.62 -0.60 4.53
CA GLU A 142 17.99 0.46 3.58
C GLU A 142 17.53 1.81 4.15
N LYS A 143 18.25 2.89 3.85
CA LYS A 143 17.82 4.23 4.24
C LYS A 143 16.81 4.79 3.25
N VAL A 144 15.74 5.38 3.77
CA VAL A 144 14.83 6.25 3.02
C VAL A 144 15.05 7.67 3.52
N GLY A 145 15.72 8.50 2.71
CA GLY A 145 16.26 9.76 3.20
C GLY A 145 17.28 9.52 4.33
N ASN A 146 17.02 10.08 5.51
CA ASN A 146 17.88 9.92 6.70
C ASN A 146 17.38 8.85 7.66
N VAL A 147 16.28 8.14 7.35
CA VAL A 147 15.66 7.16 8.24
C VAL A 147 16.12 5.75 7.88
N ASP A 148 16.62 5.01 8.88
CA ASP A 148 16.93 3.58 8.72
C ASP A 148 15.65 2.76 8.65
N CYS A 149 15.44 2.04 7.56
CA CYS A 149 14.24 1.25 7.32
C CYS A 149 14.54 -0.25 7.29
N ILE A 150 13.59 -1.02 7.81
CA ILE A 150 13.50 -2.47 7.61
C ILE A 150 12.70 -2.70 6.35
N LYS A 151 13.25 -3.50 5.43
CA LYS A 151 12.55 -3.87 4.19
C LYS A 151 11.84 -5.20 4.37
N LEU A 152 10.55 -5.22 4.05
CA LEU A 152 9.78 -6.45 3.93
C LEU A 152 9.23 -6.58 2.51
N LYS A 153 9.45 -7.73 1.89
CA LYS A 153 8.77 -8.11 0.65
C LYS A 153 7.48 -8.82 1.03
N LEU A 154 6.36 -8.28 0.57
CA LEU A 154 5.05 -8.94 0.63
C LEU A 154 4.75 -9.53 -0.75
N THR A 155 4.59 -10.85 -0.81
CA THR A 155 4.11 -11.57 -1.99
C THR A 155 2.66 -11.97 -1.78
N LYS A 156 1.79 -11.45 -2.64
CA LYS A 156 0.34 -11.68 -2.65
C LYS A 156 -0.02 -12.77 -3.68
N LYS A 157 -1.31 -13.02 -3.88
CA LYS A 157 -1.78 -13.87 -4.98
C LYS A 157 -1.31 -13.31 -6.31
N GLY A 158 -0.88 -14.19 -7.22
CA GLY A 158 -0.36 -13.80 -8.51
C GLY A 158 -1.38 -13.10 -9.39
N LEU A 159 -0.91 -12.24 -10.28
CA LEU A 159 -1.69 -11.51 -11.26
C LEU A 159 -1.61 -12.19 -12.63
N LYS A 160 -2.65 -12.07 -13.42
CA LYS A 160 -2.66 -12.59 -14.79
C LYS A 160 -1.99 -11.61 -15.76
N ARG A 161 -1.19 -12.15 -16.68
CA ARG A 161 -0.62 -11.41 -17.80
C ARG A 161 -0.53 -12.32 -19.02
N ASN A 162 -1.24 -11.97 -20.09
CA ASN A 162 -1.29 -12.81 -21.29
C ASN A 162 -1.63 -14.28 -20.96
N LYS A 163 -2.64 -14.49 -20.12
CA LYS A 163 -3.10 -15.80 -19.61
C LYS A 163 -2.10 -16.55 -18.73
N LYS A 164 -0.93 -15.97 -18.39
CA LYS A 164 0.04 -16.51 -17.44
C LYS A 164 -0.14 -15.84 -16.09
N VAL A 165 0.15 -16.58 -15.02
CA VAL A 165 0.19 -16.04 -13.67
C VAL A 165 1.60 -15.56 -13.37
N GLU A 166 1.75 -14.29 -13.04
CA GLU A 166 3.02 -13.66 -12.66
C GLU A 166 3.01 -13.33 -11.17
N GLU A 167 4.19 -13.21 -10.59
CA GLU A 167 4.35 -12.83 -9.20
C GLU A 167 3.78 -11.42 -8.94
N ASN A 168 3.02 -11.29 -7.86
CA ASN A 168 2.52 -10.02 -7.35
C ASN A 168 3.23 -9.72 -6.03
N SER A 169 4.31 -8.98 -6.09
CA SER A 169 5.07 -8.62 -4.91
C SER A 169 5.41 -7.15 -4.85
N MET A 170 5.56 -6.65 -3.61
CA MET A 170 5.94 -5.28 -3.32
C MET A 170 6.86 -5.25 -2.10
N VAL A 171 7.88 -4.41 -2.13
CA VAL A 171 8.79 -4.17 -1.00
C VAL A 171 8.31 -2.95 -0.24
N TYR A 172 8.12 -3.10 1.06
CA TYR A 172 7.69 -2.06 1.99
C TYR A 172 8.84 -1.69 2.92
N TYR A 173 8.98 -0.40 3.19
CA TYR A 173 10.05 0.19 3.97
C TYR A 173 9.47 0.77 5.25
N PHE A 174 9.75 0.11 6.36
CA PHE A 174 9.28 0.50 7.70
C PHE A 174 10.41 1.15 8.48
N ASP A 175 10.12 2.27 9.15
CA ASP A 175 11.04 2.86 10.11
C ASP A 175 11.48 1.79 11.13
N ALA A 176 12.78 1.67 11.35
CA ALA A 176 13.34 0.67 12.27
C ALA A 176 13.05 0.98 13.76
N GLN A 177 12.59 2.19 14.08
CA GLN A 177 12.33 2.62 15.46
C GLN A 177 10.87 2.41 15.86
N ASP A 178 9.92 2.85 15.00
CA ASP A 178 8.49 2.87 15.35
C ASP A 178 7.60 2.05 14.40
N PHE A 179 8.20 1.44 13.37
CA PHE A 179 7.52 0.64 12.34
C PHE A 179 6.53 1.41 11.45
N SER A 180 6.60 2.74 11.40
CA SER A 180 5.83 3.54 10.45
C SER A 180 6.21 3.17 9.01
N LEU A 181 5.23 3.02 8.13
CA LEU A 181 5.46 2.78 6.72
C LEU A 181 5.88 4.07 6.03
N LEU A 182 7.10 4.13 5.49
CA LEU A 182 7.62 5.32 4.83
C LEU A 182 7.53 5.23 3.30
N MET A 183 7.74 4.04 2.73
CA MET A 183 7.79 3.87 1.28
C MET A 183 7.36 2.45 0.90
N SER A 184 6.81 2.29 -0.29
CA SER A 184 6.72 1.01 -0.97
C SER A 184 7.33 1.10 -2.36
N ARG A 185 7.89 -0.03 -2.86
CA ARG A 185 8.53 -0.15 -4.18
C ARG A 185 8.07 -1.43 -4.84
N GLY A 186 7.63 -1.34 -6.09
CA GLY A 186 7.18 -2.49 -6.87
C GLY A 186 6.98 -2.14 -8.33
N LEU A 187 6.21 -2.95 -9.03
CA LEU A 187 5.81 -2.68 -10.41
C LEU A 187 4.37 -2.17 -10.45
N ILE A 188 4.08 -1.31 -11.43
CA ILE A 188 2.69 -0.94 -11.73
C ILE A 188 2.00 -2.17 -12.30
N ASN A 189 0.88 -2.55 -11.73
CA ASN A 189 0.21 -3.82 -12.07
C ASN A 189 -0.88 -3.69 -13.13
N ASN A 190 -1.41 -2.48 -13.36
CA ASN A 190 -2.56 -2.25 -14.22
C ASN A 190 -2.33 -1.07 -15.18
N GLY A 191 -3.13 -1.03 -16.25
CA GLY A 191 -3.14 0.08 -17.20
C GLY A 191 -1.99 0.09 -18.21
N PRO A 192 -1.88 1.17 -19.00
CA PRO A 192 -0.93 1.25 -20.12
C PRO A 192 0.55 1.26 -19.71
N VAL A 193 0.85 1.63 -18.47
CA VAL A 193 2.21 1.70 -17.89
C VAL A 193 2.52 0.49 -17.01
N ARG A 194 1.79 -0.59 -17.15
CA ARG A 194 2.00 -1.85 -16.42
C ARG A 194 3.41 -2.39 -16.59
N GLY A 195 4.00 -2.87 -15.49
CA GLY A 195 5.35 -3.44 -15.45
C GLY A 195 6.46 -2.42 -15.30
N ILE A 196 6.12 -1.12 -15.24
CA ILE A 196 7.09 -0.07 -14.96
C ILE A 196 7.33 0.03 -13.45
N PRO A 197 8.60 0.16 -12.99
CA PRO A 197 8.92 0.37 -11.58
C PRO A 197 8.28 1.65 -11.03
N GLN A 198 7.66 1.53 -9.85
CA GLN A 198 7.14 2.67 -9.09
C GLN A 198 7.58 2.62 -7.64
N GLU A 199 7.67 3.79 -7.05
CA GLU A 199 7.82 4.02 -5.61
C GLU A 199 6.67 4.88 -5.13
N ILE A 200 6.17 4.60 -3.94
CA ILE A 200 5.14 5.41 -3.27
C ILE A 200 5.71 5.80 -1.91
N MET A 201 5.88 7.09 -1.68
CA MET A 201 6.29 7.64 -0.39
C MET A 201 5.06 8.10 0.38
N TYR A 202 4.95 7.68 1.64
CA TYR A 202 3.82 7.97 2.52
C TYR A 202 4.21 9.05 3.52
N ASN A 203 3.45 10.13 3.57
CA ASN A 203 3.72 11.30 4.38
C ASN A 203 2.45 11.84 5.04
N ASN A 204 2.61 12.84 5.93
CA ASN A 204 1.52 13.56 6.57
C ASN A 204 0.51 12.61 7.23
N PHE A 205 1.00 11.73 8.10
CA PHE A 205 0.16 10.80 8.82
C PHE A 205 -0.75 11.51 9.82
N GLN A 206 -2.06 11.24 9.74
CA GLN A 206 -3.07 11.82 10.61
C GLN A 206 -3.99 10.74 11.18
N LYS A 207 -4.53 11.01 12.36
CA LYS A 207 -5.47 10.11 13.02
C LYS A 207 -6.91 10.48 12.68
N VAL A 208 -7.69 9.48 12.23
CA VAL A 208 -9.13 9.57 12.01
C VAL A 208 -9.77 8.40 12.76
N ASP A 209 -10.65 8.69 13.73
CA ASP A 209 -11.33 7.72 14.60
C ASP A 209 -10.36 6.71 15.25
N GLY A 210 -9.16 7.20 15.62
CA GLY A 210 -8.12 6.41 16.27
C GLY A 210 -7.38 5.43 15.38
N MET A 211 -7.52 5.54 14.06
CA MET A 211 -6.68 4.88 13.06
C MET A 211 -5.80 5.91 12.35
N THR A 212 -4.59 5.53 12.00
CA THR A 212 -3.60 6.40 11.34
C THR A 212 -3.57 6.14 9.85
N PHE A 213 -3.72 7.20 9.05
CA PHE A 213 -3.68 7.17 7.58
C PHE A 213 -2.64 8.15 7.04
N PRO A 214 -1.96 7.83 5.92
CA PRO A 214 -1.18 8.82 5.18
C PRO A 214 -2.12 9.79 4.47
N PHE A 215 -1.93 11.09 4.65
CA PHE A 215 -2.67 12.12 3.94
C PHE A 215 -1.93 12.66 2.72
N GLU A 216 -0.71 12.20 2.50
CA GLU A 216 0.06 12.51 1.29
C GLU A 216 0.78 11.26 0.79
N MET A 217 0.57 10.94 -0.47
CA MET A 217 1.24 9.83 -1.18
C MET A 217 1.91 10.37 -2.43
N ARG A 218 3.25 10.36 -2.46
CA ARG A 218 4.05 10.81 -3.60
C ARG A 218 4.50 9.61 -4.43
N TYR A 219 4.17 9.63 -5.69
CA TYR A 219 4.51 8.59 -6.64
C TYR A 219 5.75 8.97 -7.44
N ARG A 220 6.68 8.04 -7.57
CA ARG A 220 7.82 8.12 -8.48
C ARG A 220 7.74 6.96 -9.46
N ILE A 221 7.90 7.24 -10.73
CA ILE A 221 7.83 6.25 -11.80
C ILE A 221 9.19 6.22 -12.50
N SER A 222 9.83 5.05 -12.55
CA SER A 222 11.20 4.89 -13.07
C SER A 222 12.19 5.89 -12.46
N GLY A 223 12.05 6.18 -11.15
CA GLY A 223 12.91 7.12 -10.43
C GLY A 223 12.60 8.61 -10.65
N GLN A 224 11.64 8.96 -11.50
CA GLN A 224 11.22 10.35 -11.75
C GLN A 224 10.00 10.71 -10.92
N GLU A 225 9.93 11.97 -10.47
CA GLU A 225 8.76 12.49 -9.76
C GLU A 225 7.52 12.41 -10.65
N GLY A 226 6.47 11.81 -10.11
CA GLY A 226 5.18 11.64 -10.76
C GLY A 226 4.09 12.50 -10.09
N GLN A 227 2.94 11.87 -9.86
CA GLN A 227 1.81 12.51 -9.19
C GLN A 227 1.95 12.45 -7.66
N THR A 228 1.30 13.40 -6.98
CA THR A 228 1.07 13.36 -5.54
C THR A 228 -0.43 13.31 -5.28
N ILE A 229 -0.88 12.33 -4.50
CA ILE A 229 -2.26 12.29 -3.99
C ILE A 229 -2.24 12.95 -2.61
N ILE A 230 -3.07 13.97 -2.44
CA ILE A 230 -3.27 14.67 -1.18
C ILE A 230 -4.70 14.36 -0.73
N ILE A 231 -4.83 13.68 0.39
CA ILE A 231 -6.13 13.41 1.02
C ILE A 231 -6.49 14.61 1.90
N GLU A 232 -7.73 15.07 1.80
CA GLU A 232 -8.25 16.19 2.58
C GLU A 232 -9.27 15.71 3.62
N LYS A 233 -9.98 14.60 3.32
CA LYS A 233 -10.99 14.05 4.21
C LYS A 233 -11.07 12.54 4.07
N ILE A 234 -11.22 11.85 5.22
CA ILE A 234 -11.52 10.41 5.29
C ILE A 234 -12.78 10.21 6.11
N ALA A 235 -13.76 9.49 5.57
CA ALA A 235 -14.91 8.99 6.29
C ALA A 235 -14.76 7.48 6.50
N ILE A 236 -14.92 7.05 7.74
CA ILE A 236 -14.80 5.66 8.15
C ILE A 236 -16.18 5.05 8.28
N ASN A 237 -16.38 3.88 7.70
CA ASN A 237 -17.63 3.15 7.67
C ASN A 237 -18.86 3.97 7.18
N PRO A 238 -18.71 4.87 6.18
CA PRO A 238 -19.87 5.52 5.61
C PRO A 238 -20.80 4.49 4.98
N VAL A 239 -22.10 4.77 5.01
CA VAL A 239 -23.06 3.99 4.21
C VAL A 239 -22.85 4.36 2.75
N LEU A 240 -22.41 3.39 1.95
CA LEU A 240 -22.22 3.55 0.51
C LEU A 240 -23.39 2.95 -0.25
N ASP A 241 -23.93 3.69 -1.22
CA ASP A 241 -24.88 3.11 -2.17
C ASP A 241 -24.11 2.17 -3.12
N ASN A 242 -24.57 0.93 -3.27
CA ASN A 242 -23.96 -0.05 -4.17
C ASN A 242 -23.84 0.46 -5.60
N LYS A 243 -24.73 1.35 -6.03
CA LYS A 243 -24.69 2.00 -7.35
C LYS A 243 -23.40 2.77 -7.62
N VAL A 244 -22.67 3.17 -6.55
CA VAL A 244 -21.37 3.86 -6.68
C VAL A 244 -20.37 3.02 -7.49
N PHE A 245 -20.40 1.70 -7.33
CA PHE A 245 -19.42 0.79 -7.91
C PHE A 245 -19.86 0.18 -9.25
N VAL A 246 -21.18 0.13 -9.50
CA VAL A 246 -21.77 -0.57 -10.64
C VAL A 246 -21.51 0.17 -11.95
N PHE A 247 -21.30 -0.58 -13.03
CA PHE A 247 -21.21 -0.04 -14.37
C PHE A 247 -22.50 0.74 -14.71
N PRO A 248 -22.40 2.00 -15.19
CA PRO A 248 -23.56 2.81 -15.50
C PRO A 248 -24.25 2.31 -16.78
N GLU A 249 -25.40 1.67 -16.63
CA GLU A 249 -26.23 1.28 -17.77
C GLU A 249 -26.91 2.52 -18.39
N GLY A 250 -26.87 2.65 -19.71
CA GLY A 250 -27.67 3.63 -20.46
C GLY A 250 -27.11 5.06 -20.54
N LYS A 251 -25.78 5.23 -20.58
CA LYS A 251 -25.15 6.50 -20.97
C LYS A 251 -24.40 6.39 -22.29
#